data_70854f3d78f84af2b593393546369921
#
_entry.id   70854f3d78f84af2b593393546369921
#
_cell.length_a   1.000
_cell.length_b   1.000
_cell.length_c   1.000
_cell.angle_alpha   90.00
_cell.angle_beta   90.00
_cell.angle_gamma   90.00
#
_symmetry.space_group_name_H-M   'P 1'
#
loop_
_entity.id
_entity.type
_entity.pdbx_description
1 polymer ?
#
loop_
_entity_poly.entity_id
_entity_poly.type
_entity_poly.pdbx_seq_one_letter_code
_entity_poly.pdbx_strand_id
1 'polypeptide(L)'
;MSIVNEELPIATGHARSKTRDEDNVKLEPVRGTVLVVEDDPTSREILVEMLTGWGYEPMPVGSAEEAEFAVRNKRMDAAIVDVFLPGRSGTNLITRLRERFPQAVLIGVSAMSDPAMARKCKGLGADLFMGKPLMPENLASALQSKHTSWH
;
A
#
# COMPACT_ATOMS: atom_id res chain seq x y z
N MET A 1 -28.99 -23.85 9.28
CA MET A 1 -28.91 -23.92 8.20
C MET A 1 -29.27 -23.66 7.72
N SER A 2 -28.99 -23.79 8.25
CA SER A 2 -28.90 -23.74 7.17
C SER A 2 -29.14 -23.52 6.72
N ILE A 3 -28.53 -23.53 6.71
CA ILE A 3 -28.52 -23.44 5.59
C ILE A 3 -28.70 -23.38 5.05
N VAL A 4 -28.56 -23.53 5.37
CA VAL A 4 -28.56 -23.57 4.21
C VAL A 4 -28.83 -23.46 3.75
N ASN A 5 -28.92 -23.37 4.17
CA ASN A 5 -29.12 -23.40 3.13
C ASN A 5 -29.46 -23.24 2.75
N GLU A 6 -29.08 -23.26 2.87
CA GLU A 6 -29.13 -23.23 1.91
C GLU A 6 -29.35 -22.82 1.37
N GLU A 7 -29.47 -22.86 1.65
CA GLU A 7 -29.40 -22.68 0.66
C GLU A 7 -29.48 -22.10 0.11
N LEU A 8 -29.59 -21.99 0.38
CA LEU A 8 -29.49 -21.67 -0.65
C LEU A 8 -29.47 -21.36 -1.07
N PRO A 9 -29.03 -21.33 -1.03
CA PRO A 9 -28.75 -21.17 -1.95
C PRO A 9 -28.70 -20.81 -2.29
N ILE A 10 -28.62 -20.89 -2.13
CA ILE A 10 -28.23 -20.73 -3.02
C ILE A 10 -28.00 -20.39 -3.42
N ALA A 11 -27.79 -20.50 -3.05
CA ALA A 11 -27.20 -20.41 -3.85
C ALA A 11 -26.99 -20.08 -4.32
N THR A 12 -26.96 -20.20 -4.15
CA THR A 12 -26.45 -20.19 -4.91
C THR A 12 -26.08 -19.92 -5.23
N GLY A 13 -25.99 -20.17 -4.79
CA GLY A 13 -25.27 -20.06 -5.56
C GLY A 13 -24.86 -19.82 -5.56
N HIS A 14 -24.42 -19.72 -5.57
CA HIS A 14 -23.91 -19.80 -5.91
C HIS A 14 -23.48 -19.70 -5.81
N ALA A 15 -22.95 -19.88 -5.39
CA ALA A 15 -22.57 -19.96 -5.73
C ALA A 15 -22.26 -19.95 -5.45
N ARG A 16 -21.98 -20.01 -5.06
CA ARG A 16 -21.71 -20.10 -5.11
C ARG A 16 -21.10 -20.13 -5.02
N SER A 17 -20.93 -20.28 -4.62
CA SER A 17 -20.42 -20.35 -4.78
C SER A 17 -19.93 -20.31 -4.52
N LYS A 18 -19.72 -20.29 -4.07
CA LYS A 18 -19.28 -20.18 -4.01
C LYS A 18 -19.00 -20.15 -3.47
N THR A 19 -19.11 -20.39 -2.95
CA THR A 19 -18.89 -20.30 -2.58
C THR A 19 -18.78 -20.54 -1.84
N ARG A 20 -18.51 -21.09 -1.52
CA ARG A 20 -18.49 -21.17 -0.81
C ARG A 20 -18.12 -21.34 -0.10
N ASP A 21 -17.77 -22.30 -0.16
CA ASP A 21 -17.65 -21.55 0.76
C ASP A 21 -17.52 -20.18 0.47
N GLU A 22 -18.05 -19.57 -0.10
CA GLU A 22 -18.05 -18.30 -0.33
C GLU A 22 -18.90 -17.50 0.48
N ASP A 23 -19.97 -17.88 0.84
CA ASP A 23 -20.84 -17.18 1.69
C ASP A 23 -20.40 -17.19 3.08
N ASN A 24 -19.59 -18.12 3.45
CA ASN A 24 -18.98 -18.17 4.75
C ASN A 24 -17.58 -17.67 4.74
N VAL A 25 -17.26 -16.87 3.77
CA VAL A 25 -15.94 -16.28 3.72
C VAL A 25 -15.79 -15.33 4.89
N LYS A 26 -14.83 -15.59 5.71
CA LYS A 26 -14.46 -14.64 6.74
C LYS A 26 -13.69 -13.53 6.10
N LEU A 27 -14.09 -12.30 6.39
CA LEU A 27 -13.32 -11.16 5.96
C LEU A 27 -12.12 -11.03 6.86
N GLU A 28 -10.95 -11.22 6.29
CA GLU A 28 -9.72 -11.02 7.04
C GLU A 28 -9.55 -9.56 7.35
N PRO A 29 -9.07 -9.22 8.54
CA PRO A 29 -8.78 -7.82 8.83
C PRO A 29 -7.74 -7.29 7.87
N VAL A 30 -7.89 -6.06 7.46
CA VAL A 30 -6.90 -5.40 6.62
C VAL A 30 -5.62 -5.24 7.43
N ARG A 31 -4.47 -5.59 6.82
CA ARG A 31 -3.20 -5.50 7.51
C ARG A 31 -2.74 -4.07 7.72
N GLY A 32 -3.25 -3.14 6.92
CA GLY A 32 -2.93 -1.74 7.03
C GLY A 32 -3.26 -1.02 5.76
N THR A 33 -3.26 0.30 5.82
CA THR A 33 -3.53 1.15 4.67
C THR A 33 -2.22 1.67 4.13
N VAL A 34 -1.99 1.50 2.84
CA VAL A 34 -0.73 1.85 2.18
C VAL A 34 -0.98 2.86 1.08
N LEU A 35 -0.42 4.05 1.25
CA LEU A 35 -0.46 5.07 0.21
C LEU A 35 0.53 4.69 -0.89
N VAL A 36 0.10 4.76 -2.15
CA VAL A 36 0.96 4.45 -3.29
C VAL A 36 1.02 5.70 -4.16
N VAL A 37 2.18 6.33 -4.22
CA VAL A 37 2.35 7.56 -4.99
C VAL A 37 3.26 7.25 -6.17
N GLU A 38 2.66 7.10 -7.33
CA GLU A 38 3.35 6.68 -8.53
C GLU A 38 2.63 7.28 -9.73
N ASP A 39 3.32 8.06 -10.55
CA ASP A 39 2.67 8.73 -11.66
C ASP A 39 2.44 7.82 -12.86
N ASP A 40 3.19 6.73 -13.01
CA ASP A 40 2.96 5.79 -14.10
C ASP A 40 1.80 4.86 -13.77
N PRO A 41 0.73 4.89 -14.60
CA PRO A 41 -0.46 4.10 -14.26
C PRO A 41 -0.21 2.60 -14.19
N THR A 42 0.65 2.07 -15.06
CA THR A 42 0.92 0.64 -15.08
C THR A 42 1.66 0.22 -13.81
N SER A 43 2.71 0.98 -13.46
CA SER A 43 3.46 0.70 -12.23
C SER A 43 2.57 0.82 -11.00
N ARG A 44 1.71 1.83 -10.99
CA ARG A 44 0.80 2.04 -9.88
C ARG A 44 -0.15 0.86 -9.71
N GLU A 45 -0.68 0.37 -10.83
CA GLU A 45 -1.62 -0.73 -10.78
C GLU A 45 -0.96 -2.02 -10.31
N ILE A 46 0.27 -2.26 -10.72
CA ILE A 46 1.00 -3.44 -10.26
C ILE A 46 1.17 -3.40 -8.76
N LEU A 47 1.51 -2.24 -8.20
CA LEU A 47 1.64 -2.11 -6.75
C LEU A 47 0.31 -2.35 -6.05
N VAL A 48 -0.78 -1.83 -6.61
CA VAL A 48 -2.10 -2.04 -6.03
C VAL A 48 -2.41 -3.54 -5.97
N GLU A 49 -2.13 -4.26 -7.06
CA GLU A 49 -2.42 -5.69 -7.09
C GLU A 49 -1.58 -6.45 -6.07
N MET A 50 -0.31 -6.11 -5.95
CA MET A 50 0.56 -6.76 -4.99
C MET A 50 0.08 -6.53 -3.56
N LEU A 51 -0.21 -5.28 -3.22
CA LEU A 51 -0.63 -4.94 -1.87
C LEU A 51 -1.96 -5.59 -1.52
N THR A 52 -2.90 -5.57 -2.45
CA THR A 52 -4.19 -6.21 -2.24
C THR A 52 -4.02 -7.71 -2.00
N GLY A 53 -3.15 -8.34 -2.78
CA GLY A 53 -2.90 -9.77 -2.61
C GLY A 53 -2.27 -10.11 -1.27
N TRP A 54 -1.55 -9.17 -0.67
CA TRP A 54 -0.95 -9.38 0.64
C TRP A 54 -1.85 -8.96 1.80
N GLY A 55 -3.04 -8.47 1.51
CA GLY A 55 -4.00 -8.12 2.56
C GLY A 55 -3.96 -6.68 3.01
N TYR A 56 -3.27 -5.80 2.29
CA TYR A 56 -3.28 -4.37 2.60
C TYR A 56 -4.38 -3.67 1.81
N GLU A 57 -4.73 -2.49 2.28
CA GLU A 57 -5.66 -1.62 1.56
C GLU A 57 -4.86 -0.51 0.89
N PRO A 58 -4.70 -0.54 -0.43
CA PRO A 58 -3.92 0.49 -1.11
C PRO A 58 -4.74 1.76 -1.34
N MET A 59 -4.04 2.90 -1.28
CA MET A 59 -4.59 4.19 -1.69
C MET A 59 -3.70 4.70 -2.82
N PRO A 60 -4.05 4.40 -4.08
CA PRO A 60 -3.19 4.79 -5.20
C PRO A 60 -3.47 6.21 -5.65
N VAL A 61 -2.42 6.97 -5.86
CA VAL A 61 -2.51 8.33 -6.39
C VAL A 61 -1.35 8.56 -7.36
N GLY A 62 -1.48 9.58 -8.20
CA GLY A 62 -0.50 9.85 -9.24
C GLY A 62 0.38 11.05 -8.99
N SER A 63 0.18 11.80 -7.91
CA SER A 63 0.96 13.01 -7.65
C SER A 63 1.04 13.28 -6.16
N ALA A 64 1.97 14.16 -5.78
CA ALA A 64 2.11 14.56 -4.40
C ALA A 64 0.85 15.31 -3.91
N GLU A 65 0.25 16.11 -4.78
CA GLU A 65 -0.96 16.84 -4.41
C GLU A 65 -2.10 15.89 -4.12
N GLU A 66 -2.28 14.87 -4.98
CA GLU A 66 -3.30 13.87 -4.74
C GLU A 66 -3.04 13.11 -3.46
N ALA A 67 -1.76 12.86 -3.17
CA ALA A 67 -1.39 12.14 -1.95
C ALA A 67 -1.82 12.91 -0.71
N GLU A 68 -1.51 14.20 -0.68
CA GLU A 68 -1.87 15.02 0.47
C GLU A 68 -3.37 15.10 0.67
N PHE A 69 -4.10 15.15 -0.42
CA PHE A 69 -5.55 15.15 -0.34
C PHE A 69 -6.08 13.78 0.15
N ALA A 70 -5.52 12.70 -0.37
CA ALA A 70 -5.99 11.35 -0.06
C ALA A 70 -5.85 11.02 1.43
N VAL A 71 -4.80 11.51 2.08
CA VAL A 71 -4.56 11.18 3.49
C VAL A 71 -5.14 12.19 4.46
N ARG A 72 -5.88 13.17 3.95
CA ARG A 72 -6.27 14.33 4.75
C ARG A 72 -7.06 13.95 6.01
N ASN A 73 -7.97 13.05 5.93
CA ASN A 73 -8.74 12.62 7.08
C ASN A 73 -8.70 11.13 7.21
N LYS A 74 -7.54 10.53 6.90
CA LYS A 74 -7.44 9.10 6.86
C LYS A 74 -6.26 8.63 7.68
N ARG A 75 -6.35 7.38 8.10
CA ARG A 75 -5.23 6.68 8.69
C ARG A 75 -4.34 6.16 7.57
N MET A 76 -3.04 6.22 7.78
CA MET A 76 -2.07 5.69 6.83
C MET A 76 -1.01 4.96 7.61
N ASP A 77 -0.80 3.70 7.31
CA ASP A 77 0.16 2.86 8.02
C ASP A 77 1.49 2.80 7.29
N ALA A 78 1.49 2.97 5.97
CA ALA A 78 2.72 2.96 5.19
C ALA A 78 2.51 3.77 3.92
N ALA A 79 3.60 4.18 3.30
CA ALA A 79 3.57 4.84 2.00
C ALA A 79 4.73 4.37 1.16
N ILE A 80 4.44 4.18 -0.13
CA ILE A 80 5.45 3.90 -1.14
C ILE A 80 5.43 5.10 -2.07
N VAL A 81 6.52 5.87 -2.08
CA VAL A 81 6.56 7.17 -2.75
C VAL A 81 7.66 7.18 -3.79
N ASP A 82 7.28 7.33 -5.06
CA ASP A 82 8.26 7.61 -6.11
C ASP A 82 8.83 9.00 -5.87
N VAL A 83 10.14 9.09 -5.74
CA VAL A 83 10.77 10.38 -5.39
C VAL A 83 10.90 11.30 -6.59
N PHE A 84 10.68 10.80 -7.81
CA PHE A 84 10.68 11.63 -9.00
C PHE A 84 9.27 11.73 -9.55
N LEU A 85 8.52 12.68 -9.03
CA LEU A 85 7.14 12.92 -9.45
C LEU A 85 7.08 14.20 -10.25
N PRO A 86 6.19 14.28 -11.25
CA PRO A 86 6.00 15.54 -11.95
C PRO A 86 5.46 16.60 -11.00
N GLY A 87 5.89 17.82 -11.19
CA GLY A 87 5.46 18.94 -10.36
C GLY A 87 6.17 18.95 -9.04
N ARG A 88 5.46 18.61 -7.98
CA ARG A 88 6.04 18.65 -6.65
C ARG A 88 6.88 17.41 -6.38
N SER A 89 8.01 17.62 -5.71
CA SER A 89 8.97 16.56 -5.44
C SER A 89 8.43 15.51 -4.47
N GLY A 90 8.70 14.25 -4.75
CA GLY A 90 8.36 13.18 -3.84
C GLY A 90 9.15 13.23 -2.54
N THR A 91 10.35 13.83 -2.56
CA THR A 91 11.12 13.96 -1.33
C THR A 91 10.45 14.95 -0.36
N ASN A 92 9.85 16.03 -0.88
CA ASN A 92 9.10 16.95 -0.04
C ASN A 92 7.87 16.25 0.56
N LEU A 93 7.24 15.39 -0.21
CA LEU A 93 6.10 14.64 0.27
C LEU A 93 6.50 13.72 1.42
N ILE A 94 7.67 13.08 1.32
CA ILE A 94 8.15 12.20 2.39
C ILE A 94 8.24 12.97 3.71
N THR A 95 8.79 14.18 3.67
CA THR A 95 8.91 14.99 4.88
C THR A 95 7.54 15.29 5.48
N ARG A 96 6.58 15.66 4.64
CA ARG A 96 5.23 15.97 5.13
C ARG A 96 4.53 14.76 5.69
N LEU A 97 4.70 13.62 5.04
CA LEU A 97 4.08 12.39 5.52
C LEU A 97 4.68 11.96 6.86
N ARG A 98 6.00 12.13 7.01
CA ARG A 98 6.64 11.79 8.28
C ARG A 98 6.13 12.67 9.41
N GLU A 99 5.96 13.96 9.15
CA GLU A 99 5.44 14.85 10.17
C GLU A 99 4.03 14.48 10.59
N ARG A 100 3.21 14.10 9.63
CA ARG A 100 1.82 13.81 9.92
C ARG A 100 1.62 12.40 10.46
N PHE A 101 2.43 11.46 10.01
CA PHE A 101 2.29 10.04 10.40
C PHE A 101 3.61 9.54 10.97
N PRO A 102 3.92 9.90 12.23
CA PRO A 102 5.25 9.59 12.78
C PRO A 102 5.55 8.10 12.87
N GLN A 103 4.52 7.25 12.92
CA GLN A 103 4.72 5.82 13.09
C GLN A 103 4.64 5.04 11.79
N ALA A 104 4.34 5.71 10.68
CA ALA A 104 4.16 5.01 9.41
C ALA A 104 5.49 4.51 8.85
N VAL A 105 5.42 3.44 8.07
CA VAL A 105 6.57 2.98 7.30
C VAL A 105 6.62 3.77 6.01
N LEU A 106 7.65 4.54 5.79
CA LEU A 106 7.79 5.35 4.58
C LEU A 106 8.92 4.80 3.73
N ILE A 107 8.58 4.46 2.49
CA ILE A 107 9.51 3.86 1.54
C ILE A 107 9.63 4.78 0.33
N GLY A 108 10.84 5.31 0.11
CA GLY A 108 11.13 6.06 -1.10
C GLY A 108 11.55 5.10 -2.20
N VAL A 109 11.11 5.36 -3.41
CA VAL A 109 11.38 4.49 -4.56
C VAL A 109 11.86 5.33 -5.72
N SER A 110 12.82 4.82 -6.48
CA SER A 110 13.31 5.53 -7.65
C SER A 110 13.92 4.58 -8.66
N ALA A 111 13.76 4.91 -9.94
CA ALA A 111 14.48 4.23 -11.01
C ALA A 111 15.97 4.56 -10.94
N MET A 112 16.32 5.70 -10.35
CA MET A 112 17.70 6.12 -10.18
C MET A 112 18.12 5.88 -8.74
N SER A 113 18.59 4.66 -8.47
CA SER A 113 18.93 4.30 -7.10
C SER A 113 20.42 4.41 -6.91
N ASP A 114 20.86 5.53 -6.35
CA ASP A 114 22.25 5.67 -5.95
C ASP A 114 22.32 5.96 -4.46
N PRO A 115 23.52 5.78 -3.85
CA PRO A 115 23.64 5.95 -2.40
C PRO A 115 23.31 7.35 -1.91
N ALA A 116 23.55 8.37 -2.74
CA ALA A 116 23.26 9.74 -2.33
C ALA A 116 21.76 9.96 -2.20
N MET A 117 20.99 9.43 -3.16
CA MET A 117 19.52 9.54 -3.09
C MET A 117 18.97 8.77 -1.90
N ALA A 118 19.52 7.58 -1.64
CA ALA A 118 19.10 6.79 -0.49
C ALA A 118 19.32 7.56 0.81
N ARG A 119 20.49 8.17 0.96
CA ARG A 119 20.80 8.96 2.17
C ARG A 119 19.86 10.15 2.27
N LYS A 120 19.61 10.82 1.16
CA LYS A 120 18.72 11.99 1.17
C LYS A 120 17.32 11.61 1.63
N CYS A 121 16.77 10.54 1.07
CA CYS A 121 15.42 10.12 1.44
C CYS A 121 15.33 9.75 2.91
N LYS A 122 16.32 9.02 3.42
CA LYS A 122 16.32 8.64 4.82
C LYS A 122 16.46 9.86 5.72
N GLY A 123 17.27 10.82 5.31
CA GLY A 123 17.42 12.06 6.09
C GLY A 123 16.15 12.87 6.14
N LEU A 124 15.26 12.70 5.16
CA LEU A 124 13.99 13.44 5.12
C LEU A 124 12.87 12.71 5.81
N GLY A 125 13.09 11.49 6.26
CA GLY A 125 12.09 10.78 7.03
C GLY A 125 11.70 9.41 6.50
N ALA A 126 12.26 8.97 5.36
CA ALA A 126 11.97 7.64 4.85
C ALA A 126 12.67 6.60 5.71
N ASP A 127 11.98 5.51 5.95
CA ASP A 127 12.59 4.38 6.66
C ASP A 127 13.49 3.59 5.74
N LEU A 128 13.11 3.50 4.47
CA LEU A 128 13.84 2.71 3.49
C LEU A 128 13.81 3.42 2.15
N PHE A 129 14.79 3.08 1.32
CA PHE A 129 14.83 3.53 -0.06
C PHE A 129 15.09 2.32 -0.93
N MET A 130 14.30 2.15 -1.99
CA MET A 130 14.40 0.99 -2.86
C MET A 130 14.50 1.44 -4.31
N GLY A 131 15.37 0.78 -5.05
CA GLY A 131 15.48 1.01 -6.49
C GLY A 131 14.43 0.22 -7.25
N LYS A 132 14.02 0.74 -8.39
CA LYS A 132 13.14 0.01 -9.31
C LYS A 132 13.99 -0.89 -10.20
N PRO A 133 13.48 -2.03 -10.62
CA PRO A 133 12.14 -2.57 -10.33
C PRO A 133 12.07 -3.12 -8.91
N LEU A 134 10.91 -2.94 -8.30
CA LEU A 134 10.72 -3.41 -6.92
C LEU A 134 10.57 -4.92 -6.91
N MET A 135 11.36 -5.56 -6.06
CA MET A 135 11.25 -7.00 -5.89
C MET A 135 10.17 -7.27 -4.85
N PRO A 136 9.17 -8.11 -5.19
CA PRO A 136 8.04 -8.32 -4.27
C PRO A 136 8.46 -8.75 -2.87
N GLU A 137 9.45 -9.65 -2.76
CA GLU A 137 9.89 -10.12 -1.46
C GLU A 137 10.47 -8.99 -0.61
N ASN A 138 11.22 -8.10 -1.26
CA ASN A 138 11.84 -6.99 -0.54
C ASN A 138 10.79 -5.99 -0.09
N LEU A 139 9.80 -5.73 -0.93
CA LEU A 139 8.74 -4.80 -0.58
C LEU A 139 7.88 -5.36 0.55
N ALA A 140 7.52 -6.64 0.47
CA ALA A 140 6.73 -7.27 1.52
C ALA A 140 7.45 -7.21 2.85
N SER A 141 8.75 -7.50 2.83
CA SER A 141 9.57 -7.47 4.04
C SER A 141 9.65 -6.05 4.61
N ALA A 142 9.81 -5.06 3.74
CA ALA A 142 9.90 -3.67 4.17
C ALA A 142 8.62 -3.22 4.86
N LEU A 143 7.49 -3.60 4.33
CA LEU A 143 6.21 -3.19 4.92
C LEU A 143 6.01 -3.77 6.30
N GLN A 144 6.62 -4.89 6.61
CA GLN A 144 6.47 -5.52 7.91
C GLN A 144 7.54 -5.13 8.91
N SER A 145 8.57 -4.39 8.48
CA SER A 145 9.77 -4.22 9.28
C SER A 145 9.57 -3.44 10.57
N LYS A 146 8.61 -2.52 10.62
CA LYS A 146 8.38 -1.70 11.80
C LYS A 146 7.09 -2.03 12.52
N HIS A 147 6.31 -2.93 11.98
CA HIS A 147 4.94 -3.06 12.44
C HIS A 147 4.57 -4.48 12.75
N THR A 148 5.25 -5.04 13.72
CA THR A 148 4.78 -6.31 14.24
C THR A 148 3.45 -6.13 14.96
N SER A 149 3.11 -4.90 15.30
CA SER A 149 1.91 -4.61 16.09
C SER A 149 0.78 -4.02 15.26
N TRP A 150 0.89 -4.01 13.95
CA TRP A 150 -0.16 -3.45 13.12
C TRP A 150 -1.49 -4.17 13.31
N HIS A 151 -1.44 -5.40 13.64
CA HIS A 151 -2.61 -6.25 13.69
C HIS A 151 -2.93 -6.74 15.12
#